data_d5fb3d3243581fdfc3fdabd8c4e74a77
#
_entry.id   d5fb3d3243581fdfc3fdabd8c4e74a77
#
_cell.length_a   1.000
_cell.length_b   1.000
_cell.length_c   1.000
_cell.angle_alpha   90.00
_cell.angle_beta   90.00
_cell.angle_gamma   90.00
#
_symmetry.space_group_name_H-M   'P 1'
#
loop_
_entity.id
_entity.type
_entity.pdbx_description
1 polymer ?
#
loop_
_entity_poly.entity_id
_entity_poly.type
_entity_poly.pdbx_seq_one_letter_code
_entity_poly.pdbx_strand_id
1 'polypeptide(L)'
;VATEDGRPVARLLAAIRKAKKWLPSSLVKHCVVYSEGEFLDESLSDNKEKAEEVFGDMLEHLTQEASRSCVLIEFRNLNNSMFGYRVFRANDYFPVNWLRVRNSLHSMKKTEDRFSPSRIRQIKKGLKNGARVEEAHTVEEIHAFSRMLHKVYSSRIRRYFPANDFFRHMNSVLIKGKLAKIFVVKYKEKIIGGSVCIYS
;
A
#
# COMPACT_ATOMS: atom_id res chain seq x y z
N VAL A 1 -13.30 11.54 -9.03
CA VAL A 1 -13.78 12.53 -8.06
C VAL A 1 -15.26 12.70 -8.28
N ALA A 2 -16.06 12.52 -7.23
CA ALA A 2 -17.48 12.84 -7.24
C ALA A 2 -17.67 14.32 -6.84
N THR A 3 -18.57 15.00 -7.53
CA THR A 3 -18.86 16.42 -7.28
C THR A 3 -20.37 16.63 -7.12
N GLU A 4 -20.79 17.46 -6.17
CA GLU A 4 -22.15 17.93 -5.97
C GLU A 4 -22.11 19.47 -6.06
N ASP A 5 -22.94 20.06 -6.91
CA ASP A 5 -22.94 21.51 -7.18
C ASP A 5 -21.57 22.11 -7.51
N GLY A 6 -20.76 21.36 -8.25
CA GLY A 6 -19.40 21.75 -8.66
C GLY A 6 -18.34 21.67 -7.55
N ARG A 7 -18.69 21.20 -6.35
CA ARG A 7 -17.76 20.98 -5.24
C ARG A 7 -17.40 19.50 -5.12
N PRO A 8 -16.11 19.15 -4.91
CA PRO A 8 -15.72 17.77 -4.71
C PRO A 8 -16.25 17.27 -3.36
N VAL A 9 -17.06 16.22 -3.37
CA VAL A 9 -17.66 15.60 -2.16
C VAL A 9 -16.98 14.29 -1.79
N ALA A 10 -16.41 13.57 -2.79
CA ALA A 10 -15.65 12.35 -2.55
C ALA A 10 -14.60 12.13 -3.63
N ARG A 11 -13.56 11.38 -3.30
CA ARG A 11 -12.52 10.99 -4.24
C ARG A 11 -12.09 9.53 -4.07
N LEU A 12 -11.79 8.88 -5.19
CA LEU A 12 -11.29 7.52 -5.24
C LEU A 12 -10.00 7.49 -6.05
N LEU A 13 -8.96 6.88 -5.50
CA LEU A 13 -7.68 6.72 -6.19
C LEU A 13 -7.51 5.30 -6.69
N ALA A 14 -7.41 5.14 -8.00
CA ALA A 14 -7.12 3.88 -8.65
C ALA A 14 -5.78 3.92 -9.36
N ALA A 15 -5.02 2.84 -9.27
CA ALA A 15 -3.75 2.68 -9.95
C ALA A 15 -3.82 1.55 -10.98
N ILE A 16 -3.56 1.87 -12.25
CA ILE A 16 -3.43 0.87 -13.30
C ILE A 16 -1.99 0.41 -13.38
N ARG A 17 -1.77 -0.89 -13.24
CA ARG A 17 -0.44 -1.50 -13.29
C ARG A 17 -0.41 -2.75 -14.16
N LYS A 18 0.75 -3.02 -14.75
CA LYS A 18 1.01 -4.27 -15.48
C LYS A 18 1.19 -5.40 -14.48
N ALA A 19 0.51 -6.54 -14.68
CA ALA A 19 0.67 -7.69 -13.81
C ALA A 19 1.98 -8.45 -14.05
N LYS A 20 2.47 -8.48 -15.29
CA LYS A 20 3.72 -9.16 -15.66
C LYS A 20 4.45 -8.40 -16.75
N LYS A 21 5.80 -8.29 -16.63
CA LYS A 21 6.65 -7.55 -17.58
C LYS A 21 6.71 -8.18 -18.97
N TRP A 22 6.61 -9.49 -19.08
CA TRP A 22 6.82 -10.24 -20.32
C TRP A 22 5.55 -10.43 -21.17
N LEU A 23 4.37 -10.10 -20.62
CA LEU A 23 3.13 -10.14 -21.38
C LEU A 23 2.85 -8.77 -22.04
N PRO A 24 2.26 -8.75 -23.24
CA PRO A 24 1.81 -7.52 -23.87
C PRO A 24 0.98 -6.67 -22.90
N SER A 25 1.27 -5.39 -22.85
CA SER A 25 0.65 -4.48 -21.85
C SER A 25 -0.86 -4.33 -21.99
N SER A 26 -1.40 -4.66 -23.17
CA SER A 26 -2.84 -4.66 -23.44
C SER A 26 -3.58 -5.84 -22.80
N LEU A 27 -2.89 -6.95 -22.53
CA LEU A 27 -3.53 -8.19 -22.09
C LEU A 27 -3.52 -8.41 -20.57
N VAL A 28 -2.74 -7.66 -19.79
CA VAL A 28 -2.60 -7.94 -18.35
C VAL A 28 -2.39 -6.65 -17.54
N LYS A 29 -3.28 -5.70 -17.72
CA LYS A 29 -3.37 -4.56 -16.80
C LYS A 29 -4.35 -4.88 -15.69
N HIS A 30 -3.98 -4.52 -14.48
CA HIS A 30 -4.86 -4.57 -13.31
C HIS A 30 -5.09 -3.15 -12.81
N CYS A 31 -6.33 -2.82 -12.54
CA CYS A 31 -6.72 -1.64 -11.79
C CYS A 31 -6.79 -2.02 -10.32
N VAL A 32 -6.07 -1.31 -9.46
CA VAL A 32 -6.05 -1.58 -8.02
C VAL A 32 -6.41 -0.31 -7.27
N VAL A 33 -7.39 -0.44 -6.39
CA VAL A 33 -7.84 0.59 -5.46
C VAL A 33 -7.50 0.14 -4.05
N TYR A 34 -6.90 1.01 -3.24
CA TYR A 34 -6.37 0.64 -1.92
C TYR A 34 -7.23 1.09 -0.74
N SER A 35 -8.40 1.65 -1.00
CA SER A 35 -9.35 2.08 0.04
C SER A 35 -10.75 2.15 -0.53
N GLU A 36 -11.73 2.41 0.33
CA GLU A 36 -13.08 2.79 -0.05
C GLU A 36 -13.22 4.21 -0.63
N GLY A 37 -12.11 4.93 -0.74
CA GLY A 37 -12.10 6.33 -1.11
C GLY A 37 -12.04 7.26 0.10
N GLU A 38 -12.10 8.54 -0.15
CA GLU A 38 -12.13 9.58 0.85
C GLU A 38 -13.37 10.46 0.61
N PHE A 39 -14.19 10.58 1.63
CA PHE A 39 -15.34 11.48 1.65
C PHE A 39 -14.88 12.82 2.20
N LEU A 40 -15.02 13.88 1.41
CA LEU A 40 -14.54 15.22 1.71
C LEU A 40 -15.63 16.06 2.39
N ASP A 41 -16.89 15.65 2.22
CA ASP A 41 -18.04 16.28 2.86
C ASP A 41 -18.34 15.53 4.17
N GLU A 42 -18.32 16.25 5.29
CA GLU A 42 -18.62 15.70 6.62
C GLU A 42 -20.04 15.12 6.70
N SER A 43 -21.00 15.66 5.95
CA SER A 43 -22.35 15.14 5.90
C SER A 43 -22.45 13.71 5.38
N LEU A 44 -21.51 13.28 4.52
CA LEU A 44 -21.39 11.91 4.03
C LEU A 44 -20.82 10.96 5.07
N SER A 45 -19.98 11.46 5.98
CA SER A 45 -19.41 10.64 7.06
C SER A 45 -20.47 10.17 8.05
N ASP A 46 -21.50 10.98 8.26
CA ASP A 46 -22.59 10.70 9.20
C ASP A 46 -23.78 9.96 8.54
N ASN A 47 -23.89 10.07 7.20
CA ASN A 47 -24.96 9.44 6.43
C ASN A 47 -24.45 8.30 5.57
N LYS A 48 -24.47 7.08 6.13
CA LYS A 48 -23.97 5.88 5.46
C LYS A 48 -24.67 5.58 4.14
N GLU A 49 -25.97 5.82 4.02
CA GLU A 49 -26.74 5.53 2.81
C GLU A 49 -26.31 6.46 1.68
N LYS A 50 -26.23 7.76 1.94
CA LYS A 50 -25.75 8.74 0.95
C LYS A 50 -24.29 8.47 0.58
N ALA A 51 -23.45 8.08 1.53
CA ALA A 51 -22.05 7.71 1.27
C ALA A 51 -21.93 6.46 0.36
N GLU A 52 -22.79 5.46 0.57
CA GLU A 52 -22.84 4.26 -0.28
C GLU A 52 -23.38 4.58 -1.69
N GLU A 53 -24.32 5.53 -1.82
CA GLU A 53 -24.82 6.01 -3.12
C GLU A 53 -23.71 6.70 -3.91
N VAL A 54 -23.06 7.70 -3.31
CA VAL A 54 -21.89 8.40 -3.94
C VAL A 54 -20.78 7.43 -4.27
N PHE A 55 -20.54 6.45 -3.41
CA PHE A 55 -19.56 5.39 -3.70
C PHE A 55 -19.99 4.54 -4.88
N GLY A 56 -21.29 4.26 -5.03
CA GLY A 56 -21.85 3.52 -6.16
C GLY A 56 -21.55 4.19 -7.49
N ASP A 57 -21.80 5.48 -7.59
CA ASP A 57 -21.52 6.28 -8.79
C ASP A 57 -20.02 6.26 -9.13
N MET A 58 -19.16 6.43 -8.13
CA MET A 58 -17.72 6.35 -8.31
C MET A 58 -17.27 4.94 -8.76
N LEU A 59 -17.88 3.89 -8.21
CA LEU A 59 -17.56 2.50 -8.54
C LEU A 59 -17.97 2.17 -9.98
N GLU A 60 -19.17 2.57 -10.37
CA GLU A 60 -19.68 2.36 -11.73
C GLU A 60 -18.79 3.07 -12.75
N HIS A 61 -18.50 4.35 -12.54
CA HIS A 61 -17.63 5.11 -13.42
C HIS A 61 -16.22 4.52 -13.51
N LEU A 62 -15.62 4.14 -12.37
CA LEU A 62 -14.33 3.46 -12.33
C LEU A 62 -14.37 2.15 -13.12
N THR A 63 -15.44 1.37 -12.98
CA THR A 63 -15.60 0.09 -13.65
C THR A 63 -15.69 0.27 -15.16
N GLN A 64 -16.47 1.24 -15.61
CA GLN A 64 -16.59 1.58 -17.03
C GLN A 64 -15.25 2.01 -17.64
N GLU A 65 -14.52 2.89 -16.97
CA GLU A 65 -13.23 3.38 -17.45
C GLU A 65 -12.13 2.30 -17.39
N ALA A 66 -12.03 1.58 -16.30
CA ALA A 66 -10.98 0.58 -16.11
C ALA A 66 -11.20 -0.66 -17.00
N SER A 67 -12.44 -1.09 -17.23
CA SER A 67 -12.76 -2.27 -18.07
C SER A 67 -12.30 -2.12 -19.52
N ARG A 68 -12.15 -0.88 -20.03
CA ARG A 68 -11.62 -0.62 -21.37
C ARG A 68 -10.17 -1.09 -21.56
N SER A 69 -9.41 -1.20 -20.47
CA SER A 69 -7.98 -1.47 -20.57
C SER A 69 -7.45 -2.49 -19.55
N CYS A 70 -8.23 -2.85 -18.55
CA CYS A 70 -7.84 -3.76 -17.47
C CYS A 70 -8.65 -5.04 -17.51
N VAL A 71 -7.99 -6.16 -17.21
CA VAL A 71 -8.64 -7.49 -17.11
C VAL A 71 -9.12 -7.78 -15.69
N LEU A 72 -8.72 -6.98 -14.72
CA LEU A 72 -9.09 -7.14 -13.33
C LEU A 72 -9.15 -5.78 -12.64
N ILE A 73 -10.21 -5.56 -11.87
CA ILE A 73 -10.34 -4.44 -10.96
C ILE A 73 -10.40 -5.02 -9.55
N GLU A 74 -9.54 -4.54 -8.67
CA GLU A 74 -9.37 -5.09 -7.33
C GLU A 74 -9.35 -3.99 -6.27
N PHE A 75 -10.24 -4.09 -5.31
CA PHE A 75 -10.23 -3.25 -4.11
C PHE A 75 -9.49 -3.95 -2.98
N ARG A 76 -8.59 -3.23 -2.32
CA ARG A 76 -7.78 -3.74 -1.21
C ARG A 76 -7.85 -2.80 -0.02
N ASN A 77 -7.57 -3.37 1.16
CA ASN A 77 -7.41 -2.58 2.39
C ASN A 77 -8.62 -1.69 2.75
N LEU A 78 -9.83 -2.16 2.47
CA LEU A 78 -11.03 -1.50 2.96
C LEU A 78 -10.97 -1.43 4.50
N ASN A 79 -11.24 -0.26 5.07
CA ASN A 79 -11.25 -0.09 6.52
C ASN A 79 -12.40 -0.87 7.15
N ASN A 80 -13.57 -0.79 6.51
CA ASN A 80 -14.73 -1.57 6.86
C ASN A 80 -15.05 -2.55 5.73
N SER A 81 -14.91 -3.85 5.98
CA SER A 81 -15.17 -4.91 4.98
C SER A 81 -16.64 -5.01 4.56
N MET A 82 -17.55 -4.38 5.33
CA MET A 82 -18.99 -4.35 5.03
C MET A 82 -19.42 -3.06 4.33
N PHE A 83 -18.54 -2.04 4.24
CA PHE A 83 -18.86 -0.81 3.52
C PHE A 83 -19.07 -1.10 2.04
N GLY A 84 -20.18 -0.59 1.50
CA GLY A 84 -20.51 -0.74 0.08
C GLY A 84 -20.77 -2.19 -0.36
N TYR A 85 -20.94 -3.15 0.55
CA TYR A 85 -21.11 -4.56 0.17
C TYR A 85 -22.21 -4.77 -0.87
N ARG A 86 -23.37 -4.12 -0.70
CA ARG A 86 -24.49 -4.19 -1.64
C ARG A 86 -24.13 -3.56 -2.98
N VAL A 87 -23.46 -2.42 -2.95
CA VAL A 87 -23.02 -1.69 -4.13
C VAL A 87 -22.01 -2.52 -4.93
N PHE A 88 -21.01 -3.12 -4.26
CA PHE A 88 -20.08 -4.05 -4.89
C PHE A 88 -20.78 -5.23 -5.56
N ARG A 89 -21.77 -5.83 -4.88
CA ARG A 89 -22.51 -6.97 -5.42
C ARG A 89 -23.37 -6.59 -6.63
N ALA A 90 -23.99 -5.41 -6.60
CA ALA A 90 -24.78 -4.89 -7.71
C ALA A 90 -23.92 -4.60 -8.97
N ASN A 91 -22.64 -4.36 -8.78
CA ASN A 91 -21.65 -4.12 -9.86
C ASN A 91 -20.79 -5.35 -10.18
N ASP A 92 -21.25 -6.56 -9.89
CA ASP A 92 -20.60 -7.84 -10.20
C ASP A 92 -19.22 -8.05 -9.52
N TYR A 93 -18.95 -7.34 -8.44
CA TYR A 93 -17.76 -7.62 -7.62
C TYR A 93 -18.06 -8.71 -6.59
N PHE A 94 -17.06 -9.55 -6.33
CA PHE A 94 -17.13 -10.57 -5.27
C PHE A 94 -16.01 -10.43 -4.26
N PRO A 95 -16.35 -10.69 -2.97
CA PRO A 95 -15.35 -10.65 -1.93
C PRO A 95 -14.37 -11.83 -2.06
N VAL A 96 -13.09 -11.54 -1.90
CA VAL A 96 -12.04 -12.54 -1.73
C VAL A 96 -11.56 -12.48 -0.30
N ASN A 97 -11.60 -13.61 0.41
CA ASN A 97 -11.17 -13.67 1.79
C ASN A 97 -9.66 -13.50 1.92
N TRP A 98 -9.25 -12.44 2.63
CA TRP A 98 -7.86 -12.19 2.98
C TRP A 98 -7.70 -12.13 4.50
N LEU A 99 -6.65 -12.76 4.99
CA LEU A 99 -6.30 -12.61 6.39
C LEU A 99 -5.55 -11.28 6.58
N ARG A 100 -6.11 -10.41 7.42
CA ARG A 100 -5.44 -9.19 7.85
C ARG A 100 -4.95 -9.37 9.28
N VAL A 101 -3.64 -9.26 9.48
CA VAL A 101 -3.05 -9.25 10.81
C VAL A 101 -2.86 -7.78 11.23
N ARG A 102 -3.51 -7.38 12.30
CA ARG A 102 -3.32 -6.08 12.94
C ARG A 102 -2.60 -6.27 14.26
N ASN A 103 -1.45 -5.63 14.41
CA ASN A 103 -0.73 -5.59 15.67
C ASN A 103 -1.00 -4.26 16.34
N SER A 104 -1.61 -4.29 17.54
CA SER A 104 -1.77 -3.07 18.32
C SER A 104 -0.40 -2.59 18.81
N LEU A 105 -0.11 -1.31 18.63
CA LEU A 105 1.07 -0.66 19.19
C LEU A 105 0.78 0.02 20.53
N HIS A 106 -0.50 0.11 20.92
CA HIS A 106 -0.98 0.77 22.14
C HIS A 106 -1.05 -0.17 23.32
N SER A 107 -0.03 -0.95 23.61
CA SER A 107 -0.08 -1.82 24.77
C SER A 107 0.98 -1.43 25.78
N MET A 108 0.64 -1.58 27.05
CA MET A 108 1.54 -1.45 28.20
C MET A 108 2.72 -2.43 28.13
N LYS A 109 2.64 -3.47 27.30
CA LYS A 109 3.75 -4.41 27.07
C LYS A 109 4.73 -3.86 26.06
N LYS A 110 6.01 -3.96 26.36
CA LYS A 110 7.08 -3.63 25.40
C LYS A 110 6.93 -4.47 24.14
N THR A 111 7.22 -3.88 22.99
CA THR A 111 7.13 -4.56 21.68
C THR A 111 7.95 -5.85 21.66
N GLU A 112 9.07 -5.87 22.37
CA GLU A 112 9.97 -7.03 22.50
C GLU A 112 9.28 -8.24 23.14
N ASP A 113 8.36 -8.03 24.08
CA ASP A 113 7.66 -9.10 24.78
C ASP A 113 6.66 -9.86 23.89
N ARG A 114 6.42 -9.34 22.69
CA ARG A 114 5.53 -9.94 21.69
C ARG A 114 6.27 -10.82 20.68
N PHE A 115 7.58 -10.78 20.68
CA PHE A 115 8.38 -11.60 19.80
C PHE A 115 8.54 -13.02 20.35
N SER A 116 8.51 -14.01 19.47
CA SER A 116 8.87 -15.35 19.89
C SER A 116 10.33 -15.40 20.36
N PRO A 117 10.65 -16.30 21.31
CA PRO A 117 12.03 -16.45 21.80
C PRO A 117 13.06 -16.69 20.68
N SER A 118 12.64 -17.41 19.64
CA SER A 118 13.47 -17.63 18.44
C SER A 118 13.77 -16.32 17.71
N ARG A 119 12.76 -15.44 17.54
CA ARG A 119 12.95 -14.15 16.89
C ARG A 119 13.88 -13.24 17.68
N ILE A 120 13.71 -13.19 19.00
CA ILE A 120 14.59 -12.43 19.91
C ILE A 120 16.04 -12.89 19.76
N ARG A 121 16.27 -14.22 19.78
CA ARG A 121 17.63 -14.78 19.58
C ARG A 121 18.24 -14.39 18.24
N GLN A 122 17.45 -14.44 17.15
CA GLN A 122 17.91 -14.03 15.82
C GLN A 122 18.30 -12.56 15.75
N ILE A 123 17.48 -11.67 16.33
CA ILE A 123 17.76 -10.24 16.40
C ILE A 123 19.05 -9.98 17.18
N LYS A 124 19.16 -10.53 18.41
CA LYS A 124 20.34 -10.39 19.25
C LYS A 124 21.61 -10.90 18.55
N LYS A 125 21.53 -12.04 17.85
CA LYS A 125 22.65 -12.58 17.08
C LYS A 125 23.04 -11.64 15.94
N GLY A 126 22.08 -11.08 15.20
CA GLY A 126 22.34 -10.11 14.13
C GLY A 126 23.06 -8.87 14.64
N LEU A 127 22.55 -8.27 15.71
CA LEU A 127 23.16 -7.09 16.34
C LEU A 127 24.56 -7.38 16.88
N LYS A 128 24.73 -8.53 17.58
CA LYS A 128 26.05 -8.97 18.07
C LYS A 128 27.08 -9.16 16.94
N ASN A 129 26.63 -9.59 15.77
CA ASN A 129 27.47 -9.77 14.60
C ASN A 129 27.76 -8.46 13.83
N GLY A 130 27.32 -7.30 14.35
CA GLY A 130 27.59 -5.99 13.78
C GLY A 130 26.55 -5.48 12.79
N ALA A 131 25.35 -6.09 12.75
CA ALA A 131 24.24 -5.47 12.02
C ALA A 131 23.73 -4.25 12.80
N ARG A 132 23.41 -3.17 12.06
CA ARG A 132 22.87 -1.93 12.61
C ARG A 132 21.58 -1.59 11.90
N VAL A 133 20.62 -1.04 12.64
CA VAL A 133 19.35 -0.52 12.08
C VAL A 133 19.41 0.99 12.15
N GLU A 134 19.27 1.64 11.01
CA GLU A 134 19.39 3.10 10.89
C GLU A 134 18.24 3.63 10.03
N GLU A 135 17.86 4.88 10.23
CA GLU A 135 16.96 5.58 9.32
C GLU A 135 17.76 6.04 8.09
N ALA A 136 17.25 5.79 6.90
CA ALA A 136 17.89 6.28 5.68
C ALA A 136 17.52 7.75 5.47
N HIS A 137 18.53 8.61 5.47
CA HIS A 137 18.36 10.07 5.33
C HIS A 137 18.83 10.59 3.97
N THR A 138 19.71 9.89 3.29
CA THR A 138 20.29 10.34 2.04
C THR A 138 19.65 9.68 0.83
N VAL A 139 19.71 10.37 -0.30
CA VAL A 139 19.17 9.84 -1.58
C VAL A 139 19.95 8.59 -1.99
N GLU A 140 21.25 8.54 -1.71
CA GLU A 140 22.12 7.41 -2.00
C GLU A 140 21.72 6.16 -1.22
N GLU A 141 21.37 6.29 0.07
CA GLU A 141 20.89 5.19 0.91
C GLU A 141 19.53 4.67 0.41
N ILE A 142 18.62 5.57 0.04
CA ILE A 142 17.31 5.22 -0.52
C ILE A 142 17.48 4.47 -1.85
N HIS A 143 18.40 4.92 -2.71
CA HIS A 143 18.71 4.24 -3.96
C HIS A 143 19.37 2.88 -3.72
N ALA A 144 20.28 2.77 -2.75
CA ALA A 144 20.92 1.51 -2.39
C ALA A 144 19.88 0.50 -1.86
N PHE A 145 18.96 0.96 -1.02
CA PHE A 145 17.83 0.16 -0.53
C PHE A 145 16.92 -0.30 -1.68
N SER A 146 16.54 0.61 -2.58
CA SER A 146 15.72 0.28 -3.76
C SER A 146 16.41 -0.77 -4.65
N ARG A 147 17.71 -0.62 -4.94
CA ARG A 147 18.49 -1.60 -5.72
C ARG A 147 18.53 -2.97 -5.05
N MET A 148 18.72 -3.01 -3.73
CA MET A 148 18.72 -4.25 -2.95
C MET A 148 17.37 -4.94 -3.07
N LEU A 149 16.25 -4.22 -2.87
CA LEU A 149 14.91 -4.77 -3.03
C LEU A 149 14.66 -5.26 -4.46
N HIS A 150 15.03 -4.47 -5.47
CA HIS A 150 14.89 -4.85 -6.87
C HIS A 150 15.60 -6.17 -7.18
N LYS A 151 16.82 -6.36 -6.65
CA LYS A 151 17.57 -7.61 -6.79
C LYS A 151 16.83 -8.80 -6.15
N VAL A 152 16.30 -8.63 -4.93
CA VAL A 152 15.56 -9.70 -4.23
C VAL A 152 14.26 -10.06 -4.98
N TYR A 153 13.52 -9.05 -5.42
CA TYR A 153 12.25 -9.28 -6.12
C TYR A 153 12.45 -9.88 -7.51
N SER A 154 13.50 -9.50 -8.24
CA SER A 154 13.78 -10.05 -9.56
C SER A 154 14.32 -11.46 -9.53
N SER A 155 15.19 -11.78 -8.56
CA SER A 155 15.90 -13.07 -8.52
C SER A 155 15.21 -14.14 -7.70
N ARG A 156 14.67 -13.78 -6.51
CA ARG A 156 14.11 -14.76 -5.57
C ARG A 156 12.59 -14.81 -5.59
N ILE A 157 11.94 -13.64 -5.50
CA ILE A 157 10.48 -13.55 -5.37
C ILE A 157 9.81 -13.66 -6.74
N ARG A 158 10.50 -13.22 -7.81
CA ARG A 158 10.01 -13.22 -9.21
C ARG A 158 8.67 -12.50 -9.37
N ARG A 159 8.46 -11.42 -8.60
CA ARG A 159 7.28 -10.56 -8.69
C ARG A 159 7.68 -9.19 -9.18
N TYR A 160 6.70 -8.50 -9.75
CA TYR A 160 6.88 -7.09 -10.10
C TYR A 160 7.28 -6.27 -8.87
N PHE A 161 8.28 -5.44 -9.05
CA PHE A 161 8.71 -4.47 -8.07
C PHE A 161 8.78 -3.09 -8.73
N PRO A 162 8.36 -2.02 -8.04
CA PRO A 162 8.36 -0.68 -8.60
C PRO A 162 9.74 -0.26 -9.10
N ALA A 163 9.77 0.58 -10.13
CA ALA A 163 11.01 1.15 -10.64
C ALA A 163 11.65 2.11 -9.62
N ASN A 164 12.92 2.45 -9.85
CA ASN A 164 13.65 3.37 -8.95
C ASN A 164 12.97 4.73 -8.82
N ASP A 165 12.26 5.18 -9.85
CA ASP A 165 11.50 6.43 -9.83
C ASP A 165 10.41 6.45 -8.77
N PHE A 166 9.79 5.31 -8.47
CA PHE A 166 8.83 5.21 -7.37
C PHE A 166 9.46 5.63 -6.03
N PHE A 167 10.68 5.14 -5.74
CA PHE A 167 11.37 5.50 -4.50
C PHE A 167 11.83 6.96 -4.49
N ARG A 168 12.17 7.52 -5.65
CA ARG A 168 12.50 8.93 -5.78
C ARG A 168 11.27 9.81 -5.48
N HIS A 169 10.10 9.48 -6.04
CA HIS A 169 8.85 10.20 -5.76
C HIS A 169 8.40 9.99 -4.32
N MET A 170 8.52 8.78 -3.78
CA MET A 170 8.23 8.52 -2.38
C MET A 170 9.09 9.38 -1.45
N ASN A 171 10.39 9.53 -1.76
CA ASN A 171 11.27 10.42 -1.00
C ASN A 171 10.81 11.87 -1.09
N SER A 172 10.50 12.36 -2.29
CA SER A 172 10.13 13.76 -2.50
C SER A 172 8.78 14.15 -1.88
N VAL A 173 7.84 13.21 -1.80
CA VAL A 173 6.48 13.48 -1.31
C VAL A 173 6.31 13.00 0.14
N LEU A 174 6.55 11.71 0.40
CA LEU A 174 6.21 11.13 1.70
C LEU A 174 7.29 11.39 2.76
N ILE A 175 8.57 11.23 2.42
CA ILE A 175 9.65 11.39 3.43
C ILE A 175 9.85 12.86 3.76
N LYS A 176 9.95 13.73 2.74
CA LYS A 176 10.03 15.18 2.96
C LYS A 176 8.78 15.76 3.63
N GLY A 177 7.61 15.19 3.32
CA GLY A 177 6.34 15.51 3.97
C GLY A 177 6.19 14.93 5.38
N LYS A 178 7.20 14.19 5.89
CA LYS A 178 7.16 13.51 7.20
C LYS A 178 6.00 12.52 7.34
N LEU A 179 5.56 11.91 6.25
CA LEU A 179 4.51 10.89 6.22
C LEU A 179 5.06 9.47 6.11
N ALA A 180 6.37 9.32 5.94
CA ALA A 180 7.04 8.02 5.90
C ALA A 180 8.48 8.11 6.38
N LYS A 181 8.98 6.96 6.86
CA LYS A 181 10.41 6.72 7.16
C LYS A 181 10.86 5.44 6.49
N ILE A 182 12.12 5.43 6.07
CA ILE A 182 12.79 4.22 5.59
C ILE A 182 13.81 3.81 6.63
N PHE A 183 13.65 2.62 7.19
CA PHE A 183 14.66 2.00 8.03
C PHE A 183 15.45 1.00 7.21
N VAL A 184 16.77 1.05 7.31
CA VAL A 184 17.69 0.13 6.65
C VAL A 184 18.48 -0.67 7.67
N VAL A 185 18.77 -1.90 7.31
CA VAL A 185 19.70 -2.74 8.09
C VAL A 185 21.02 -2.76 7.35
N LYS A 186 22.07 -2.28 8.00
CA LYS A 186 23.45 -2.26 7.48
C LYS A 186 24.29 -3.36 8.12
N TYR A 187 25.11 -3.99 7.33
CA TYR A 187 26.15 -4.91 7.76
C TYR A 187 27.40 -4.70 6.92
N LYS A 188 28.55 -4.44 7.56
CA LYS A 188 29.81 -4.06 6.85
C LYS A 188 29.54 -2.98 5.79
N GLU A 189 28.87 -1.91 6.19
CA GLU A 189 28.48 -0.74 5.38
C GLU A 189 27.56 -1.05 4.17
N LYS A 190 27.10 -2.30 4.02
CA LYS A 190 26.16 -2.68 2.98
C LYS A 190 24.74 -2.75 3.53
N ILE A 191 23.78 -2.21 2.78
CA ILE A 191 22.37 -2.38 3.09
C ILE A 191 21.97 -3.81 2.73
N ILE A 192 21.53 -4.58 3.73
CA ILE A 192 21.15 -5.98 3.62
C ILE A 192 19.66 -6.22 3.82
N GLY A 193 18.94 -5.21 4.27
CA GLY A 193 17.49 -5.26 4.51
C GLY A 193 16.94 -3.89 4.84
N GLY A 194 15.64 -3.81 5.04
CA GLY A 194 14.98 -2.60 5.48
C GLY A 194 13.46 -2.66 5.35
N SER A 195 12.81 -1.59 5.76
CA SER A 195 11.35 -1.43 5.73
C SER A 195 11.00 0.02 5.45
N VAL A 196 9.89 0.23 4.76
CA VAL A 196 9.23 1.53 4.63
C VAL A 196 8.07 1.55 5.62
N CYS A 197 8.06 2.54 6.49
CA CYS A 197 7.00 2.78 7.46
C CYS A 197 6.26 4.05 7.05
N ILE A 198 5.01 3.93 6.64
CA ILE A 198 4.11 5.03 6.35
C ILE A 198 3.27 5.26 7.59
N TYR A 199 3.07 6.51 7.96
CA TYR A 199 2.25 6.91 9.11
C TYR A 199 1.51 8.22 8.79
N SER A 200 0.38 8.39 9.44
CA SER A 200 -0.47 9.57 9.37
C SER A 200 -0.62 10.18 10.76
#